data_29e72fa22e0f58a2b6220fa57b315688
#
_entry.id   29e72fa22e0f58a2b6220fa57b315688
#
_cell.length_a   1.000
_cell.length_b   1.000
_cell.length_c   1.000
_cell.angle_alpha   90.00
_cell.angle_beta   90.00
_cell.angle_gamma   90.00
#
_symmetry.space_group_name_H-M   'P 1'
#
loop_
_entity.id
_entity.type
_entity.pdbx_description
1 polymer ?
#
loop_
_entity_poly.entity_id
_entity_poly.type
_entity_poly.pdbx_seq_one_letter_code
_entity_poly.pdbx_strand_id
1 'polypeptide(L)'
;MIIPRTIENIDERISNLRNKVMQNAITLKKKIKNGTLFKFKPFSLKQKKILTWWTDESPVKDKNGIIADGSIRAGKTLCMSLSFALWAMCRFNGQNFIMAGKTVGAFRRNVLFWLKLMLRAQGYKIKDRRADKLVEVSKRRSN
;
A
#
# COMPACT_ATOMS: atom_id res chain seq x y z
N MET A 1 -18.85 -28.68 49.43
CA MET A 1 -18.34 -28.88 48.05
C MET A 1 -17.37 -27.74 47.80
N ILE A 2 -16.06 -27.99 47.90
CA ILE A 2 -15.02 -26.96 47.77
C ILE A 2 -14.63 -26.95 46.31
N ILE A 3 -15.06 -25.91 45.56
CA ILE A 3 -14.60 -25.68 44.20
C ILE A 3 -13.15 -25.17 44.31
N PRO A 4 -12.19 -25.82 43.69
CA PRO A 4 -10.80 -25.41 43.80
C PRO A 4 -10.62 -23.97 43.24
N ARG A 5 -10.06 -23.06 44.00
CA ARG A 5 -9.67 -21.68 43.60
C ARG A 5 -8.86 -21.62 42.28
N THR A 6 -8.33 -22.73 41.85
CA THR A 6 -7.54 -22.86 40.62
C THR A 6 -8.39 -22.74 39.36
N ILE A 7 -9.67 -23.13 39.35
CA ILE A 7 -10.56 -23.11 38.17
C ILE A 7 -11.04 -21.68 37.87
N GLU A 8 -11.48 -20.94 38.92
CA GLU A 8 -11.87 -19.53 38.77
C GLU A 8 -10.74 -18.67 38.20
N ASN A 9 -9.51 -18.94 38.62
CA ASN A 9 -8.33 -18.21 38.10
C ASN A 9 -8.04 -18.52 36.63
N ILE A 10 -8.37 -19.72 36.14
CA ILE A 10 -8.16 -20.10 34.73
C ILE A 10 -9.19 -19.39 33.83
N ASP A 11 -10.46 -19.36 34.21
CA ASP A 11 -11.51 -18.71 33.40
C ASP A 11 -11.32 -17.20 33.33
N GLU A 12 -10.91 -16.56 34.42
CA GLU A 12 -10.55 -15.15 34.42
C GLU A 12 -9.34 -14.88 33.50
N ARG A 13 -8.31 -15.72 33.53
CA ARG A 13 -7.14 -15.61 32.63
C ARG A 13 -7.51 -15.80 31.18
N ILE A 14 -8.38 -16.75 30.84
CA ILE A 14 -8.89 -16.97 29.50
C ILE A 14 -9.70 -15.76 29.03
N SER A 15 -10.58 -15.22 29.87
CA SER A 15 -11.34 -14.01 29.56
C SER A 15 -10.43 -12.81 29.26
N ASN A 16 -9.42 -12.59 30.11
CA ASN A 16 -8.45 -11.52 29.93
C ASN A 16 -7.61 -11.68 28.65
N LEU A 17 -7.21 -12.91 28.30
CA LEU A 17 -6.51 -13.20 27.07
C LEU A 17 -7.39 -12.97 25.84
N ARG A 18 -8.65 -13.40 25.86
CA ARG A 18 -9.63 -13.14 24.79
C ARG A 18 -9.82 -11.64 24.56
N ASN A 19 -10.00 -10.87 25.63
CA ASN A 19 -10.15 -9.43 25.56
C ASN A 19 -8.89 -8.77 24.96
N LYS A 20 -7.70 -9.17 25.39
CA LYS A 20 -6.42 -8.68 24.87
C LYS A 20 -6.25 -8.98 23.38
N VAL A 21 -6.58 -10.20 22.93
CA VAL A 21 -6.54 -10.60 21.52
C VAL A 21 -7.54 -9.77 20.71
N MET A 22 -8.74 -9.56 21.21
CA MET A 22 -9.78 -8.77 20.54
C MET A 22 -9.38 -7.30 20.38
N GLN A 23 -8.84 -6.68 21.43
CA GLN A 23 -8.31 -5.31 21.38
C GLN A 23 -7.14 -5.17 20.39
N ASN A 24 -6.23 -6.13 20.40
CA ASN A 24 -5.14 -6.16 19.44
C ASN A 24 -5.66 -6.29 17.99
N ALA A 25 -6.66 -7.13 17.74
CA ALA A 25 -7.28 -7.29 16.42
C ALA A 25 -7.97 -6.00 15.94
N ILE A 26 -8.68 -5.29 16.83
CA ILE A 26 -9.30 -4.00 16.54
C ILE A 26 -8.23 -2.96 16.20
N THR A 27 -7.17 -2.89 17.00
CA THR A 27 -6.05 -1.97 16.81
C THR A 27 -5.33 -2.25 15.48
N LEU A 28 -5.10 -3.52 15.14
CA LEU A 28 -4.51 -3.93 13.86
C LEU A 28 -5.42 -3.57 12.67
N LYS A 29 -6.73 -3.82 12.77
CA LYS A 29 -7.69 -3.40 11.74
C LYS A 29 -7.67 -1.88 11.55
N LYS A 30 -7.62 -1.10 12.63
CA LYS A 30 -7.53 0.37 12.57
C LYS A 30 -6.22 0.84 11.94
N LYS A 31 -5.08 0.23 12.29
CA LYS A 31 -3.77 0.50 11.69
C LYS A 31 -3.73 0.15 10.20
N ILE A 32 -4.31 -0.99 9.78
CA ILE A 32 -4.42 -1.39 8.36
C ILE A 32 -5.29 -0.38 7.60
N LYS A 33 -6.43 0.03 8.15
CA LYS A 33 -7.32 1.01 7.55
C LYS A 33 -6.65 2.37 7.35
N ASN A 34 -5.81 2.78 8.30
CA ASN A 34 -5.09 4.05 8.26
C ASN A 34 -3.75 3.98 7.50
N GLY A 35 -3.37 2.82 6.96
CA GLY A 35 -2.10 2.64 6.23
C GLY A 35 -0.83 2.69 7.09
N THR A 36 -0.96 2.79 8.42
CA THR A 36 0.19 2.99 9.34
C THR A 36 1.03 1.74 9.59
N LEU A 37 0.57 0.57 9.13
CA LEU A 37 1.33 -0.68 9.23
C LEU A 37 2.40 -0.85 8.15
N PHE A 38 2.33 -0.07 7.08
CA PHE A 38 3.27 -0.21 5.99
C PHE A 38 4.43 0.78 6.16
N LYS A 39 5.58 0.25 6.55
CA LYS A 39 6.84 1.01 6.59
C LYS A 39 7.66 0.66 5.36
N PHE A 40 8.01 1.67 4.58
CA PHE A 40 8.94 1.52 3.48
C PHE A 40 10.35 1.24 4.01
N LYS A 41 11.02 0.24 3.46
CA LYS A 41 12.47 0.16 3.57
C LYS A 41 13.08 1.27 2.71
N PRO A 42 14.26 1.79 3.08
CA PRO A 42 14.94 2.79 2.26
C PRO A 42 15.13 2.28 0.82
N PHE A 43 14.80 3.13 -0.14
CA PHE A 43 15.02 2.81 -1.55
C PHE A 43 16.50 2.92 -1.90
N SER A 44 17.01 2.00 -2.72
CA SER A 44 18.35 2.08 -3.29
C SER A 44 18.46 3.27 -4.26
N LEU A 45 19.69 3.68 -4.59
CA LEU A 45 19.92 4.77 -5.55
C LEU A 45 19.28 4.49 -6.92
N LYS A 46 19.36 3.23 -7.41
CA LYS A 46 18.71 2.81 -8.67
C LYS A 46 17.18 2.92 -8.59
N GLN A 47 16.59 2.51 -7.48
CA GLN A 47 15.15 2.63 -7.25
C GLN A 47 14.70 4.09 -7.15
N LYS A 48 15.49 4.94 -6.49
CA LYS A 48 15.23 6.39 -6.41
C LYS A 48 15.21 7.02 -7.80
N LYS A 49 16.15 6.68 -8.70
CA LYS A 49 16.14 7.15 -10.09
C LYS A 49 14.84 6.80 -10.82
N ILE A 50 14.28 5.60 -10.60
CA ILE A 50 12.98 5.20 -11.16
C ILE A 50 11.83 6.02 -10.55
N LEU A 51 11.89 6.31 -9.25
CA LEU A 51 10.83 7.05 -8.56
C LEU A 51 10.77 8.53 -8.96
N THR A 52 11.92 9.13 -9.27
CA THR A 52 12.06 10.58 -9.53
C THR A 52 12.38 10.93 -10.98
N TRP A 53 12.26 10.00 -11.94
CA TRP A 53 12.62 10.25 -13.35
C TRP A 53 11.91 11.46 -13.97
N TRP A 54 10.71 11.75 -13.51
CA TRP A 54 9.80 12.78 -14.01
C TRP A 54 9.93 14.14 -13.29
N THR A 55 10.77 14.24 -12.26
CA THR A 55 10.98 15.50 -11.52
C THR A 55 11.86 16.46 -12.32
N ASP A 56 11.76 17.75 -12.01
CA ASP A 56 12.47 18.78 -12.78
C ASP A 56 13.99 18.68 -12.67
N GLU A 57 14.49 18.11 -11.58
CA GLU A 57 15.92 17.85 -11.35
C GLU A 57 16.43 16.58 -12.09
N SER A 58 15.55 15.80 -12.68
CA SER A 58 15.95 14.57 -13.36
C SER A 58 16.57 14.84 -14.72
N PRO A 59 17.77 14.31 -15.02
CA PRO A 59 18.41 14.47 -16.33
C PRO A 59 17.68 13.69 -17.46
N VAL A 60 16.68 12.87 -17.08
CA VAL A 60 15.93 12.03 -18.01
C VAL A 60 14.44 12.37 -18.06
N LYS A 61 14.05 13.54 -17.55
CA LYS A 61 12.64 13.97 -17.50
C LYS A 61 11.95 14.05 -18.87
N ASP A 62 12.72 14.34 -19.92
CA ASP A 62 12.23 14.49 -21.29
C ASP A 62 12.16 13.18 -22.08
N LYS A 63 12.47 12.04 -21.44
CA LYS A 63 12.37 10.73 -22.08
C LYS A 63 10.95 10.21 -22.10
N ASN A 64 10.55 9.57 -23.21
CA ASN A 64 9.18 9.11 -23.44
C ASN A 64 8.85 7.76 -22.80
N GLY A 65 9.83 7.09 -22.19
CA GLY A 65 9.61 5.77 -21.61
C GLY A 65 10.73 5.30 -20.71
N ILE A 66 10.40 4.32 -19.86
CA ILE A 66 11.34 3.66 -18.95
C ILE A 66 11.25 2.16 -19.14
N ILE A 67 12.39 1.53 -19.34
CA ILE A 67 12.54 0.08 -19.29
C ILE A 67 13.36 -0.27 -18.06
N ALA A 68 12.78 -1.02 -17.14
CA ALA A 68 13.47 -1.47 -15.94
C ALA A 68 13.94 -2.91 -16.11
N ASP A 69 15.22 -3.08 -16.42
CA ASP A 69 15.89 -4.37 -16.47
C ASP A 69 16.60 -4.70 -15.13
N GLY A 70 16.83 -5.98 -14.86
CA GLY A 70 17.54 -6.45 -13.66
C GLY A 70 16.94 -7.72 -13.06
N SER A 71 17.53 -8.19 -11.95
CA SER A 71 17.18 -9.44 -11.29
C SER A 71 15.74 -9.52 -10.79
N ILE A 72 15.24 -10.74 -10.66
CA ILE A 72 13.93 -11.04 -10.06
C ILE A 72 13.93 -10.54 -8.59
N ARG A 73 12.80 -10.02 -8.12
CA ARG A 73 12.61 -9.45 -6.77
C ARG A 73 13.40 -8.19 -6.44
N ALA A 74 14.03 -7.55 -7.41
CA ALA A 74 14.70 -6.24 -7.21
C ALA A 74 13.74 -5.06 -6.96
N GLY A 75 12.44 -5.29 -6.86
CA GLY A 75 11.43 -4.26 -6.59
C GLY A 75 11.05 -3.40 -7.81
N LYS A 76 11.42 -3.80 -9.03
CA LYS A 76 11.14 -3.04 -10.27
C LYS A 76 9.67 -2.67 -10.42
N THR A 77 8.80 -3.66 -10.41
CA THR A 77 7.35 -3.47 -10.58
C THR A 77 6.77 -2.55 -9.51
N LEU A 78 7.24 -2.69 -8.26
CA LEU A 78 6.83 -1.85 -7.15
C LEU A 78 7.22 -0.39 -7.37
N CYS A 79 8.48 -0.14 -7.71
CA CYS A 79 8.99 1.21 -7.94
C CYS A 79 8.36 1.86 -9.18
N MET A 80 8.19 1.11 -10.26
CA MET A 80 7.57 1.62 -11.48
C MET A 80 6.09 1.96 -11.27
N SER A 81 5.33 1.09 -10.62
CA SER A 81 3.91 1.36 -10.36
C SER A 81 3.70 2.53 -9.41
N LEU A 82 4.55 2.67 -8.39
CA LEU A 82 4.51 3.82 -7.49
C LEU A 82 4.92 5.10 -8.19
N SER A 83 6.00 5.08 -8.96
CA SER A 83 6.47 6.22 -9.75
C SER A 83 5.41 6.71 -10.72
N PHE A 84 4.79 5.78 -11.46
CA PHE A 84 3.69 6.11 -12.37
C PHE A 84 2.52 6.77 -11.66
N ALA A 85 2.08 6.23 -10.52
CA ALA A 85 0.98 6.81 -9.75
C ALA A 85 1.31 8.21 -9.22
N LEU A 86 2.52 8.41 -8.70
CA LEU A 86 2.97 9.72 -8.20
C LEU A 86 3.09 10.74 -9.32
N TRP A 87 3.69 10.36 -10.46
CA TRP A 87 3.75 11.20 -11.65
C TRP A 87 2.36 11.62 -12.12
N ALA A 88 1.43 10.66 -12.28
CA ALA A 88 0.07 10.93 -12.68
C ALA A 88 -0.64 11.89 -11.71
N MET A 89 -0.50 11.68 -10.40
CA MET A 89 -1.13 12.52 -9.38
C MET A 89 -0.51 13.92 -9.25
N CYS A 90 0.78 14.07 -9.57
CA CYS A 90 1.48 15.35 -9.45
C CYS A 90 1.36 16.21 -10.71
N ARG A 91 1.38 15.58 -11.89
CA ARG A 91 1.39 16.30 -13.18
C ARG A 91 0.00 16.44 -13.81
N PHE A 92 -0.94 15.56 -13.45
CA PHE A 92 -2.26 15.55 -14.07
C PHE A 92 -3.36 15.46 -12.99
N ASN A 93 -4.37 16.28 -13.14
CA ASN A 93 -5.53 16.26 -12.26
C ASN A 93 -6.78 15.88 -13.06
N GLY A 94 -7.59 14.95 -12.53
CA GLY A 94 -8.83 14.54 -13.16
C GLY A 94 -8.68 13.73 -14.46
N GLN A 95 -7.49 13.22 -14.74
CA GLN A 95 -7.22 12.41 -15.93
C GLN A 95 -7.35 10.90 -15.65
N ASN A 96 -7.70 10.16 -16.69
CA ASN A 96 -7.77 8.71 -16.65
C ASN A 96 -6.48 8.08 -17.19
N PHE A 97 -5.97 7.09 -16.47
CA PHE A 97 -4.76 6.36 -16.81
C PHE A 97 -5.04 4.87 -16.89
N ILE A 98 -4.30 4.17 -17.73
CA ILE A 98 -4.41 2.72 -17.90
C ILE A 98 -3.16 2.05 -17.34
N MET A 99 -3.37 1.04 -16.50
CA MET A 99 -2.33 0.09 -16.09
C MET A 99 -2.73 -1.31 -16.57
N ALA A 100 -1.90 -1.92 -17.39
CA ALA A 100 -2.16 -3.23 -17.99
C ALA A 100 -1.32 -4.34 -17.34
N GLY A 101 -1.83 -5.56 -17.37
CA GLY A 101 -1.13 -6.77 -16.97
C GLY A 101 -1.67 -7.98 -17.73
N LYS A 102 -0.98 -9.12 -17.64
CA LYS A 102 -1.36 -10.35 -18.36
C LYS A 102 -2.82 -10.78 -18.07
N THR A 103 -3.23 -10.70 -16.80
CA THR A 103 -4.62 -10.91 -16.38
C THR A 103 -4.99 -9.93 -15.29
N VAL A 104 -6.27 -9.53 -15.21
CA VAL A 104 -6.77 -8.61 -14.18
C VAL A 104 -6.53 -9.18 -12.76
N GLY A 105 -6.75 -10.48 -12.56
CA GLY A 105 -6.54 -11.13 -11.27
C GLY A 105 -5.09 -11.10 -10.82
N ALA A 106 -4.13 -11.43 -11.70
CA ALA A 106 -2.69 -11.38 -11.41
C ALA A 106 -2.24 -9.94 -11.15
N PHE A 107 -2.69 -8.98 -11.96
CA PHE A 107 -2.40 -7.57 -11.77
C PHE A 107 -2.88 -7.06 -10.41
N ARG A 108 -4.11 -7.39 -10.03
CA ARG A 108 -4.68 -6.98 -8.74
C ARG A 108 -3.89 -7.53 -7.54
N ARG A 109 -3.47 -8.80 -7.60
CA ARG A 109 -2.69 -9.42 -6.52
C ARG A 109 -1.27 -8.90 -6.43
N ASN A 110 -0.59 -8.80 -7.57
CA ASN A 110 0.86 -8.59 -7.61
C ASN A 110 1.25 -7.10 -7.66
N VAL A 111 0.40 -6.24 -8.21
CA VAL A 111 0.68 -4.82 -8.40
C VAL A 111 -0.26 -3.96 -7.55
N LEU A 112 -1.55 -4.04 -7.83
CA LEU A 112 -2.53 -3.12 -7.26
C LEU A 112 -2.66 -3.22 -5.73
N PHE A 113 -2.51 -4.43 -5.17
CA PHE A 113 -2.55 -4.63 -3.73
C PHE A 113 -1.46 -3.79 -3.02
N TRP A 114 -0.22 -3.91 -3.47
CA TRP A 114 0.91 -3.19 -2.91
C TRP A 114 0.83 -1.69 -3.18
N LEU A 115 0.44 -1.30 -4.40
CA LEU A 115 0.28 0.10 -4.77
C LEU A 115 -0.74 0.80 -3.88
N LYS A 116 -1.88 0.17 -3.60
CA LYS A 116 -2.89 0.71 -2.69
C LYS A 116 -2.36 0.90 -1.26
N LEU A 117 -1.56 -0.04 -0.75
CA LEU A 117 -0.95 0.10 0.57
C LEU A 117 0.02 1.28 0.62
N MET A 118 0.87 1.40 -0.40
CA MET A 118 1.85 2.48 -0.50
C MET A 118 1.20 3.86 -0.59
N LEU A 119 0.20 4.01 -1.45
CA LEU A 119 -0.51 5.27 -1.62
C LEU A 119 -1.30 5.67 -0.35
N ARG A 120 -1.94 4.70 0.32
CA ARG A 120 -2.59 4.96 1.61
C ARG A 120 -1.61 5.40 2.69
N ALA A 121 -0.41 4.82 2.74
CA ALA A 121 0.64 5.22 3.66
C ALA A 121 1.11 6.67 3.42
N GLN A 122 0.97 7.17 2.19
CA GLN A 122 1.26 8.56 1.81
C GLN A 122 0.04 9.50 1.94
N GLY A 123 -1.07 9.03 2.52
CA GLY A 123 -2.25 9.84 2.80
C GLY A 123 -3.26 9.94 1.65
N TYR A 124 -3.09 9.16 0.57
CA TYR A 124 -4.09 9.12 -0.50
C TYR A 124 -5.32 8.31 -0.09
N LYS A 125 -6.50 8.80 -0.48
CA LYS A 125 -7.74 8.05 -0.43
C LYS A 125 -7.88 7.21 -1.69
N ILE A 126 -8.31 5.95 -1.54
CA ILE A 126 -8.44 5.01 -2.64
C ILE A 126 -9.83 4.38 -2.60
N LYS A 127 -10.57 4.51 -3.69
CA LYS A 127 -11.84 3.86 -3.93
C LYS A 127 -11.67 2.83 -5.06
N ASP A 128 -11.83 1.57 -4.72
CA ASP A 128 -11.65 0.43 -5.64
C ASP A 128 -13.00 -0.07 -6.12
N ARG A 129 -13.38 0.24 -7.36
CA ARG A 129 -14.58 -0.23 -8.03
C ARG A 129 -14.24 -1.49 -8.84
N ARG A 130 -14.42 -2.64 -8.24
CA ARG A 130 -14.00 -3.91 -8.84
C ARG A 130 -14.79 -4.28 -10.09
N ALA A 131 -16.09 -4.00 -10.11
CA ALA A 131 -16.95 -4.26 -11.25
C ALA A 131 -16.49 -3.48 -12.49
N ASP A 132 -16.18 -2.21 -12.31
CA ASP A 132 -15.78 -1.31 -13.39
C ASP A 132 -14.28 -1.43 -13.73
N LYS A 133 -13.53 -2.29 -13.02
CA LYS A 133 -12.06 -2.41 -13.12
C LYS A 133 -11.34 -1.07 -12.92
N LEU A 134 -11.95 -0.15 -12.18
CA LEU A 134 -11.51 1.21 -11.94
C LEU A 134 -11.00 1.39 -10.50
N VAL A 135 -9.94 2.19 -10.35
CA VAL A 135 -9.41 2.61 -9.04
C VAL A 135 -9.28 4.12 -9.04
N GLU A 136 -10.10 4.77 -8.21
CA GLU A 136 -10.02 6.21 -7.99
C GLU A 136 -9.00 6.50 -6.89
N VAL A 137 -8.07 7.42 -7.17
CA VAL A 137 -7.05 7.87 -6.22
C VAL A 137 -7.21 9.37 -6.03
N SER A 138 -7.34 9.83 -4.79
CA SER A 138 -7.45 11.25 -4.47
C SER A 138 -6.61 11.61 -3.25
N LYS A 139 -6.05 12.81 -3.23
CA LYS A 139 -5.38 13.38 -2.05
C LYS A 139 -6.35 14.33 -1.35
N ARG A 140 -6.46 14.22 -0.02
CA ARG A 140 -7.23 15.20 0.76
C ARG A 140 -6.49 16.54 0.66
N ARG A 141 -7.12 17.58 0.11
CA ARG A 141 -6.61 18.94 0.28
C ARG A 141 -6.70 19.23 1.77
N SER A 142 -5.58 19.51 2.42
CA SER A 142 -5.58 20.21 3.69
C SER A 142 -5.94 21.67 3.38
N ASN A 143 -7.11 22.10 3.84
CA ASN A 143 -7.41 23.51 3.93
C ASN A 143 -6.48 24.13 4.96
#